data_a97f4c5e3424d051d6626f04611c1922
#
_entry.id   a97f4c5e3424d051d6626f04611c1922
#
_cell.length_a   1.000
_cell.length_b   1.000
_cell.length_c   1.000
_cell.angle_alpha   90.00
_cell.angle_beta   90.00
_cell.angle_gamma   90.00
#
_symmetry.space_group_name_H-M   'P 1'
#
loop_
_entity.id
_entity.type
_entity.pdbx_description
1 polymer ?
#
loop_
_entity_poly.entity_id
_entity_poly.type
_entity_poly.pdbx_seq_one_letter_code
_entity_poly.pdbx_strand_id
1 'polypeptide(L)'
;KNYYPFGLEHKGYNNNIVQENNYKTFMGQEEEKELGKNTYAFQWRDYDPAIGRFNKIDRFAEKYVNHSPYGFAKNNPIRYREIAGDSILSGSERQARRIERKSDRQANRLDKKADRLASKGKDIGDLRERASELRQTAQDVRDMRSDEDVWYGYADANSQGRSASDQGKPGTTGVTDSDGKTVVTMYTESNMGSRIHETRHGGQHSRGEINAVTQSSSVDAEVSAYRAQYSWDGSLQYMTHNFDQNTIFNRALLNLQQSPSEAVININSINNINTNMVLDIGEFYTDRSSRNLGTYVVPIYSAGTIDNNN
;
A
#
# COMPACT_ATOMS: atom_id res chain seq x y z
N LYS A 1 0.85 -23.36 -23.15
CA LYS A 1 0.77 -24.60 -22.36
C LYS A 1 -0.46 -24.57 -21.47
N ASN A 2 -1.13 -25.72 -21.30
CA ASN A 2 -2.25 -25.92 -20.38
C ASN A 2 -1.80 -26.73 -19.18
N TYR A 3 -2.30 -26.39 -18.01
CA TYR A 3 -1.91 -27.01 -16.74
C TYR A 3 -3.12 -27.48 -15.94
N TYR A 4 -2.96 -28.54 -15.20
CA TYR A 4 -3.85 -28.88 -14.08
C TYR A 4 -3.74 -27.83 -12.97
N PRO A 5 -4.72 -27.73 -12.07
CA PRO A 5 -4.73 -26.70 -11.00
C PRO A 5 -3.42 -26.61 -10.19
N PHE A 6 -2.76 -27.73 -9.95
CA PHE A 6 -1.47 -27.81 -9.26
C PHE A 6 -0.25 -27.71 -10.19
N GLY A 7 -0.41 -27.28 -11.43
CA GLY A 7 0.71 -26.94 -12.30
C GLY A 7 1.29 -28.09 -13.10
N LEU A 8 0.78 -29.30 -12.97
CA LEU A 8 1.18 -30.40 -13.84
C LEU A 8 0.77 -30.12 -15.28
N GLU A 9 1.68 -30.22 -16.23
CA GLU A 9 1.42 -29.95 -17.64
C GLU A 9 0.48 -31.00 -18.25
N HIS A 10 -0.56 -30.53 -18.95
CA HIS A 10 -1.46 -31.41 -19.72
C HIS A 10 -0.70 -32.04 -20.89
N LYS A 11 -0.62 -33.39 -20.93
CA LYS A 11 -0.11 -34.13 -22.06
C LYS A 11 -1.24 -34.36 -23.07
N GLY A 12 -1.01 -34.05 -24.34
CA GLY A 12 -1.94 -34.30 -25.42
C GLY A 12 -2.72 -33.13 -25.99
N TYR A 13 -2.85 -32.03 -25.26
CA TYR A 13 -3.52 -30.79 -25.70
C TYR A 13 -2.53 -29.67 -26.09
N ASN A 14 -1.24 -29.84 -25.84
CA ASN A 14 -0.20 -28.85 -26.07
C ASN A 14 0.53 -28.99 -27.40
N ASN A 15 -0.08 -29.63 -28.40
CA ASN A 15 0.58 -30.01 -29.65
C ASN A 15 0.84 -28.87 -30.64
N ASN A 16 0.59 -27.60 -30.28
CA ASN A 16 0.81 -26.49 -31.19
C ASN A 16 1.86 -25.53 -30.69
N ILE A 17 3.00 -25.60 -31.35
CA ILE A 17 3.96 -24.52 -31.64
C ILE A 17 4.05 -23.46 -30.54
N VAL A 18 4.86 -23.70 -29.56
CA VAL A 18 5.32 -22.68 -28.65
C VAL A 18 6.63 -22.13 -29.18
N GLN A 19 6.71 -20.83 -29.36
CA GLN A 19 8.00 -20.16 -29.51
C GLN A 19 8.92 -20.60 -28.38
N GLU A 20 10.11 -21.04 -28.71
CA GLU A 20 11.07 -21.73 -27.83
C GLU A 20 11.61 -20.90 -26.65
N ASN A 21 11.17 -19.67 -26.45
CA ASN A 21 11.77 -18.74 -25.46
C ASN A 21 10.85 -18.33 -24.30
N ASN A 22 9.84 -19.11 -23.97
CA ASN A 22 8.97 -18.79 -22.85
C ASN A 22 9.39 -19.61 -21.61
N TYR A 23 10.46 -19.18 -20.94
CA TYR A 23 10.98 -19.80 -19.71
C TYR A 23 9.98 -19.70 -18.53
N LYS A 24 9.11 -18.70 -18.53
CA LYS A 24 8.09 -18.51 -17.49
C LYS A 24 6.80 -19.22 -17.87
N THR A 25 6.42 -20.21 -17.09
CA THR A 25 5.33 -21.13 -17.39
C THR A 25 4.21 -21.06 -16.33
N PHE A 26 4.08 -22.04 -15.47
CA PHE A 26 3.03 -22.08 -14.46
C PHE A 26 3.20 -20.93 -13.44
N MET A 27 2.15 -20.15 -13.22
CA MET A 27 2.15 -18.95 -12.36
C MET A 27 3.24 -17.92 -12.69
N GLY A 28 3.85 -17.98 -13.88
CA GLY A 28 4.91 -17.08 -14.30
C GLY A 28 6.29 -17.46 -13.78
N GLN A 29 6.44 -18.68 -13.23
CA GLN A 29 7.71 -19.18 -12.73
C GLN A 29 8.47 -19.92 -13.81
N GLU A 30 9.79 -19.99 -13.66
CA GLU A 30 10.67 -20.76 -14.55
C GLU A 30 10.51 -22.25 -14.28
N GLU A 31 10.42 -23.04 -15.36
CA GLU A 31 10.33 -24.49 -15.29
C GLU A 31 11.73 -25.11 -15.43
N GLU A 32 12.20 -25.78 -14.39
CA GLU A 32 13.48 -26.48 -14.36
C GLU A 32 13.30 -27.94 -14.78
N LYS A 33 13.75 -28.28 -15.98
CA LYS A 33 13.69 -29.65 -16.55
C LYS A 33 15.02 -30.37 -16.54
N GLU A 34 16.10 -29.69 -16.20
CA GLU A 34 17.43 -30.25 -16.22
C GLU A 34 17.55 -31.44 -15.26
N LEU A 35 18.27 -32.43 -15.67
CA LEU A 35 18.50 -33.69 -14.91
C LEU A 35 17.21 -34.38 -14.44
N GLY A 36 16.08 -34.14 -15.13
CA GLY A 36 14.80 -34.75 -14.76
C GLY A 36 14.10 -34.11 -13.53
N LYS A 37 14.50 -32.89 -13.12
CA LYS A 37 13.98 -32.24 -11.93
C LYS A 37 12.49 -31.90 -12.04
N ASN A 38 12.02 -31.39 -13.18
CA ASN A 38 10.62 -31.06 -13.48
C ASN A 38 9.90 -30.23 -12.39
N THR A 39 10.58 -29.23 -11.86
CA THR A 39 10.06 -28.32 -10.81
C THR A 39 9.90 -26.91 -11.35
N TYR A 40 9.12 -26.08 -10.62
CA TYR A 40 9.03 -24.64 -10.87
C TYR A 40 9.88 -23.91 -9.84
N ALA A 41 10.80 -23.06 -10.32
CA ALA A 41 11.66 -22.23 -9.46
C ALA A 41 10.88 -20.99 -8.96
N PHE A 42 10.45 -21.04 -7.71
CA PHE A 42 10.03 -19.85 -6.98
C PHE A 42 11.25 -19.22 -6.29
N GLN A 43 11.16 -17.95 -5.96
CA GLN A 43 12.29 -17.19 -5.40
C GLN A 43 12.98 -17.88 -4.19
N TRP A 44 12.22 -18.55 -3.34
CA TRP A 44 12.73 -19.15 -2.10
C TRP A 44 12.67 -20.68 -2.06
N ARG A 45 11.82 -21.28 -2.85
CA ARG A 45 11.59 -22.74 -2.84
C ARG A 45 11.26 -23.23 -4.23
N ASP A 46 11.71 -24.44 -4.56
CA ASP A 46 11.27 -25.13 -5.75
C ASP A 46 9.96 -25.87 -5.47
N TYR A 47 9.04 -25.75 -6.39
CA TYR A 47 7.73 -26.39 -6.33
C TYR A 47 7.68 -27.60 -7.25
N ASP A 48 7.29 -28.74 -6.72
CA ASP A 48 7.10 -29.97 -7.48
C ASP A 48 5.60 -30.16 -7.81
N PRO A 49 5.20 -29.98 -9.08
CA PRO A 49 3.81 -30.10 -9.49
C PRO A 49 3.30 -31.56 -9.47
N ALA A 50 4.19 -32.57 -9.48
CA ALA A 50 3.80 -33.98 -9.45
C ALA A 50 3.24 -34.39 -8.07
N ILE A 51 3.77 -33.78 -7.00
CA ILE A 51 3.30 -34.02 -5.63
C ILE A 51 2.48 -32.84 -5.07
N GLY A 52 2.42 -31.70 -5.81
CA GLY A 52 1.66 -30.53 -5.42
C GLY A 52 2.23 -29.80 -4.18
N ARG A 53 3.55 -29.87 -3.96
CA ARG A 53 4.22 -29.35 -2.77
C ARG A 53 5.56 -28.69 -3.07
N PHE A 54 6.00 -27.83 -2.14
CA PHE A 54 7.37 -27.35 -2.13
C PHE A 54 8.35 -28.40 -1.61
N ASN A 55 9.59 -28.35 -2.07
CA ASN A 55 10.67 -29.25 -1.67
C ASN A 55 11.43 -28.82 -0.40
N LYS A 56 11.15 -27.59 0.09
CA LYS A 56 11.72 -27.05 1.33
C LYS A 56 10.60 -26.57 2.26
N ILE A 57 10.90 -26.57 3.57
CA ILE A 57 10.04 -26.00 4.61
C ILE A 57 9.83 -24.50 4.34
N ASP A 58 8.60 -24.04 4.51
CA ASP A 58 8.28 -22.62 4.52
C ASP A 58 9.02 -21.93 5.67
N ARG A 59 9.78 -20.88 5.37
CA ARG A 59 10.50 -20.13 6.39
C ARG A 59 9.58 -19.44 7.41
N PHE A 60 8.27 -19.36 7.10
CA PHE A 60 7.22 -18.88 7.99
C PHE A 60 6.28 -19.98 8.50
N ALA A 61 6.70 -21.24 8.44
CA ALA A 61 5.91 -22.38 8.89
C ALA A 61 5.35 -22.18 10.30
N GLU A 62 6.10 -21.54 11.19
CA GLU A 62 5.68 -21.23 12.56
C GLU A 62 4.49 -20.27 12.64
N LYS A 63 4.30 -19.39 11.64
CA LYS A 63 3.15 -18.47 11.57
C LYS A 63 1.87 -19.15 11.06
N TYR A 64 2.01 -20.33 10.46
CA TYR A 64 0.91 -21.06 9.82
C TYR A 64 0.73 -22.45 10.41
N VAL A 65 0.68 -22.56 11.73
CA VAL A 65 0.60 -23.83 12.48
C VAL A 65 -0.51 -24.79 12.03
N ASN A 66 -1.55 -24.27 11.38
CA ASN A 66 -2.66 -25.06 10.83
C ASN A 66 -2.45 -25.49 9.38
N HIS A 67 -1.28 -25.23 8.78
CA HIS A 67 -0.98 -25.57 7.40
C HIS A 67 0.31 -26.38 7.31
N SER A 68 0.40 -27.26 6.31
CA SER A 68 1.65 -27.96 6.06
C SER A 68 2.76 -26.99 5.70
N PRO A 69 3.96 -27.11 6.31
CA PRO A 69 5.10 -26.26 5.96
C PRO A 69 5.60 -26.46 4.51
N TYR A 70 5.16 -27.49 3.83
CA TYR A 70 5.42 -27.76 2.41
C TYR A 70 4.22 -27.45 1.51
N GLY A 71 3.15 -26.87 2.08
CA GLY A 71 1.90 -26.62 1.37
C GLY A 71 2.05 -25.59 0.25
N PHE A 72 1.43 -25.87 -0.91
CA PHE A 72 1.30 -24.94 -2.02
C PHE A 72 -0.10 -24.33 -2.03
N ALA A 73 -0.17 -23.00 -2.07
CA ALA A 73 -1.41 -22.24 -2.19
C ALA A 73 -2.54 -22.71 -1.24
N LYS A 74 -2.21 -23.08 0.00
CA LYS A 74 -3.15 -23.67 1.02
C LYS A 74 -3.95 -24.86 0.49
N ASN A 75 -3.36 -25.66 -0.38
CA ASN A 75 -4.00 -26.75 -1.11
C ASN A 75 -5.23 -26.33 -1.95
N ASN A 76 -5.31 -25.05 -2.33
CA ASN A 76 -6.38 -24.53 -3.19
C ASN A 76 -5.82 -23.54 -4.22
N PRO A 77 -5.09 -24.01 -5.24
CA PRO A 77 -4.45 -23.16 -6.25
C PRO A 77 -5.42 -22.48 -7.23
N ILE A 78 -6.70 -22.86 -7.21
CA ILE A 78 -7.74 -22.16 -7.96
C ILE A 78 -8.09 -20.83 -7.28
N ARG A 79 -8.06 -20.81 -5.95
CA ARG A 79 -8.42 -19.63 -5.14
C ARG A 79 -7.21 -18.78 -4.74
N TYR A 80 -6.07 -19.42 -4.51
CA TYR A 80 -4.85 -18.80 -4.03
C TYR A 80 -3.73 -18.92 -5.06
N ARG A 81 -2.90 -17.92 -5.15
CA ARG A 81 -1.69 -17.91 -5.97
C ARG A 81 -0.48 -17.79 -5.07
N GLU A 82 0.52 -18.60 -5.33
CA GLU A 82 1.84 -18.48 -4.75
C GLU A 82 2.67 -17.46 -5.54
N ILE A 83 3.40 -16.59 -4.85
CA ILE A 83 4.18 -15.53 -5.50
C ILE A 83 5.66 -15.80 -5.39
N ALA A 84 6.19 -15.94 -4.21
CA ALA A 84 7.61 -16.13 -3.96
C ALA A 84 7.98 -17.53 -3.46
N GLY A 85 7.00 -18.37 -3.17
CA GLY A 85 7.22 -19.71 -2.65
C GLY A 85 7.35 -19.81 -1.14
N ASP A 86 7.19 -18.72 -0.41
CA ASP A 86 7.28 -18.67 1.06
C ASP A 86 6.16 -17.87 1.73
N SER A 87 5.36 -17.11 0.98
CA SER A 87 4.22 -16.41 1.51
C SER A 87 2.98 -16.56 0.65
N ILE A 88 1.89 -16.90 1.29
CA ILE A 88 0.56 -16.75 0.72
C ILE A 88 0.08 -15.37 1.12
N LEU A 89 0.06 -14.44 0.19
CA LEU A 89 -0.50 -13.11 0.39
C LEU A 89 -2.03 -13.21 0.40
N SER A 90 -2.57 -13.89 1.41
CA SER A 90 -4.01 -14.04 1.57
C SER A 90 -4.71 -12.72 1.82
N GLY A 91 -5.57 -12.26 2.26
CA GLY A 91 -6.24 -10.99 2.56
C GLY A 91 -5.56 -9.72 2.02
N SER A 92 -4.32 -9.50 2.39
CA SER A 92 -3.55 -8.29 2.05
C SER A 92 -3.29 -8.17 0.55
N GLU A 93 -2.88 -9.23 -0.14
CA GLU A 93 -2.63 -9.17 -1.59
C GLU A 93 -3.93 -8.92 -2.38
N ARG A 94 -5.05 -9.49 -1.95
CA ARG A 94 -6.35 -9.20 -2.58
C ARG A 94 -6.70 -7.72 -2.46
N GLN A 95 -6.44 -7.13 -1.30
CA GLN A 95 -6.67 -5.71 -1.06
C GLN A 95 -5.70 -4.85 -1.87
N ALA A 96 -4.42 -5.16 -1.85
CA ALA A 96 -3.39 -4.50 -2.65
C ALA A 96 -3.75 -4.47 -4.15
N ARG A 97 -4.07 -5.62 -4.75
CA ARG A 97 -4.53 -5.70 -6.14
C ARG A 97 -5.82 -4.93 -6.41
N ARG A 98 -6.70 -4.88 -5.42
CA ARG A 98 -7.93 -4.10 -5.56
C ARG A 98 -7.64 -2.61 -5.59
N ILE A 99 -6.75 -2.12 -4.72
CA ILE A 99 -6.32 -0.72 -4.67
C ILE A 99 -5.60 -0.37 -5.98
N GLU A 100 -4.58 -1.12 -6.37
CA GLU A 100 -3.83 -0.93 -7.61
C GLU A 100 -4.77 -0.79 -8.82
N ARG A 101 -5.61 -1.81 -9.07
CA ARG A 101 -6.54 -1.80 -10.21
C ARG A 101 -7.58 -0.68 -10.17
N LYS A 102 -8.06 -0.32 -8.99
CA LYS A 102 -9.04 0.76 -8.86
C LYS A 102 -8.39 2.11 -9.08
N SER A 103 -7.19 2.33 -8.56
CA SER A 103 -6.42 3.57 -8.76
C SER A 103 -6.10 3.77 -10.24
N ASP A 104 -5.56 2.76 -10.94
CA ASP A 104 -5.31 2.84 -12.38
C ASP A 104 -6.59 3.11 -13.19
N ARG A 105 -7.70 2.43 -12.86
CA ARG A 105 -8.99 2.65 -13.55
C ARG A 105 -9.53 4.05 -13.33
N GLN A 106 -9.43 4.56 -12.11
CA GLN A 106 -9.90 5.91 -11.80
C GLN A 106 -9.01 6.97 -12.47
N ALA A 107 -7.69 6.80 -12.45
CA ALA A 107 -6.75 7.66 -13.17
C ALA A 107 -7.11 7.76 -14.66
N ASN A 108 -7.32 6.61 -15.31
CA ASN A 108 -7.73 6.57 -16.73
C ASN A 108 -9.09 7.24 -16.99
N ARG A 109 -10.03 7.18 -16.03
CA ARG A 109 -11.32 7.89 -16.14
C ARG A 109 -11.14 9.40 -16.02
N LEU A 110 -10.28 9.85 -15.11
CA LEU A 110 -9.98 11.27 -14.93
C LEU A 110 -9.32 11.86 -16.17
N ASP A 111 -8.35 11.15 -16.77
CA ASP A 111 -7.71 11.60 -18.02
C ASP A 111 -8.70 11.68 -19.17
N LYS A 112 -9.51 10.65 -19.39
CA LYS A 112 -10.56 10.69 -20.42
C LYS A 112 -11.55 11.83 -20.20
N LYS A 113 -11.86 12.16 -18.92
CA LYS A 113 -12.70 13.31 -18.59
C LYS A 113 -11.98 14.63 -18.92
N ALA A 114 -10.70 14.75 -18.56
CA ALA A 114 -9.88 15.92 -18.88
C ALA A 114 -9.77 16.14 -20.40
N ASP A 115 -9.47 15.09 -21.17
CA ASP A 115 -9.39 15.15 -22.63
C ASP A 115 -10.71 15.61 -23.25
N ARG A 116 -11.85 15.09 -22.77
CA ARG A 116 -13.17 15.49 -23.25
C ARG A 116 -13.54 16.93 -22.89
N LEU A 117 -13.07 17.45 -21.76
CA LEU A 117 -13.28 18.84 -21.38
C LEU A 117 -12.39 19.76 -22.21
N ALA A 118 -11.10 19.42 -22.32
CA ALA A 118 -10.13 20.16 -23.12
C ALA A 118 -10.56 20.26 -24.60
N SER A 119 -11.07 19.18 -25.21
CA SER A 119 -11.58 19.19 -26.59
C SER A 119 -12.77 20.12 -26.80
N LYS A 120 -13.47 20.51 -25.71
CA LYS A 120 -14.59 21.45 -25.72
C LYS A 120 -14.18 22.86 -25.27
N GLY A 121 -12.88 23.13 -25.10
CA GLY A 121 -12.39 24.40 -24.57
C GLY A 121 -12.79 24.71 -23.13
N LYS A 122 -13.16 23.69 -22.35
CA LYS A 122 -13.54 23.83 -20.95
C LYS A 122 -12.36 23.60 -20.04
N ASP A 123 -12.39 24.27 -18.88
CA ASP A 123 -11.39 24.06 -17.84
C ASP A 123 -11.40 22.59 -17.36
N ILE A 124 -10.20 22.02 -17.25
CA ILE A 124 -9.98 20.66 -16.74
C ILE A 124 -9.76 20.61 -15.24
N GLY A 125 -9.56 21.76 -14.58
CA GLY A 125 -9.20 21.82 -13.16
C GLY A 125 -8.00 20.92 -12.82
N ASP A 126 -8.08 20.20 -11.71
CA ASP A 126 -7.01 19.33 -11.21
C ASP A 126 -7.09 17.86 -11.67
N LEU A 127 -7.91 17.56 -12.70
CA LEU A 127 -8.16 16.17 -13.11
C LEU A 127 -6.90 15.39 -13.49
N ARG A 128 -5.93 16.04 -14.17
CA ARG A 128 -4.68 15.37 -14.57
C ARG A 128 -3.74 15.14 -13.40
N GLU A 129 -3.68 16.08 -12.47
CA GLU A 129 -2.89 15.95 -11.24
C GLU A 129 -3.43 14.80 -10.37
N ARG A 130 -4.75 14.73 -10.21
CA ARG A 130 -5.42 13.62 -9.52
C ARG A 130 -5.17 12.28 -10.21
N ALA A 131 -5.19 12.25 -11.54
CA ALA A 131 -4.85 11.02 -12.28
C ALA A 131 -3.40 10.59 -12.03
N SER A 132 -2.47 11.54 -11.96
CA SER A 132 -1.06 11.29 -11.64
C SER A 132 -0.89 10.71 -10.24
N GLU A 133 -1.53 11.29 -9.22
CA GLU A 133 -1.47 10.79 -7.84
C GLU A 133 -2.03 9.37 -7.70
N LEU A 134 -3.11 9.07 -8.41
CA LEU A 134 -3.66 7.70 -8.39
C LEU A 134 -2.75 6.69 -9.10
N ARG A 135 -2.03 7.08 -10.15
CA ARG A 135 -0.99 6.22 -10.74
C ARG A 135 0.17 6.00 -9.79
N GLN A 136 0.57 7.05 -9.04
CA GLN A 136 1.57 6.88 -8.01
C GLN A 136 1.10 5.90 -6.93
N THR A 137 -0.17 5.95 -6.50
CA THR A 137 -0.72 4.95 -5.57
C THR A 137 -0.67 3.53 -6.13
N ALA A 138 -0.94 3.36 -7.42
CA ALA A 138 -0.78 2.04 -8.04
C ALA A 138 0.69 1.61 -8.10
N GLN A 139 1.61 2.55 -8.29
CA GLN A 139 3.06 2.30 -8.24
C GLN A 139 3.52 1.97 -6.82
N ASP A 140 3.00 2.67 -5.79
CA ASP A 140 3.28 2.37 -4.37
C ASP A 140 2.99 0.89 -4.04
N VAL A 141 1.87 0.35 -4.56
CA VAL A 141 1.56 -1.08 -4.39
C VAL A 141 2.58 -1.98 -5.09
N ARG A 142 3.07 -1.58 -6.26
CA ARG A 142 4.09 -2.36 -6.98
C ARG A 142 5.43 -2.31 -6.28
N ASP A 143 5.82 -1.15 -5.75
CA ASP A 143 7.05 -0.93 -5.00
C ASP A 143 7.05 -1.81 -3.73
N MET A 144 5.99 -1.73 -2.93
CA MET A 144 5.80 -2.60 -1.76
C MET A 144 5.85 -4.10 -2.09
N ARG A 145 5.32 -4.49 -3.27
CA ARG A 145 5.35 -5.90 -3.69
C ARG A 145 6.72 -6.35 -4.12
N SER A 146 7.56 -5.46 -4.64
CA SER A 146 8.93 -5.75 -5.08
C SER A 146 9.97 -5.62 -3.96
N ASP A 147 9.57 -5.13 -2.79
CA ASP A 147 10.46 -4.98 -1.64
C ASP A 147 10.80 -6.36 -1.05
N GLU A 148 12.08 -6.72 -1.07
CA GLU A 148 12.55 -8.04 -0.64
C GLU A 148 12.77 -8.12 0.87
N ASP A 149 12.96 -6.99 1.53
CA ASP A 149 13.35 -6.90 2.94
C ASP A 149 12.17 -6.66 3.88
N VAL A 150 11.08 -6.08 3.36
CA VAL A 150 9.93 -5.64 4.14
C VAL A 150 8.64 -6.33 3.67
N TRP A 151 7.80 -6.68 4.63
CA TRP A 151 6.48 -7.26 4.39
C TRP A 151 5.40 -6.23 4.61
N TYR A 152 4.47 -6.14 3.67
CA TYR A 152 3.39 -5.18 3.72
C TYR A 152 2.05 -5.85 3.90
N GLY A 153 1.31 -5.45 4.92
CA GLY A 153 -0.01 -5.96 5.25
C GLY A 153 -1.06 -4.86 5.34
N TYR A 154 -2.31 -5.22 5.07
CA TYR A 154 -3.47 -4.38 5.32
C TYR A 154 -4.31 -4.99 6.43
N ALA A 155 -4.71 -4.19 7.39
CA ALA A 155 -5.59 -4.57 8.47
C ALA A 155 -6.70 -3.52 8.66
N ASP A 156 -7.78 -3.94 9.31
CA ASP A 156 -8.83 -3.00 9.72
C ASP A 156 -8.34 -2.15 10.91
N ALA A 157 -8.67 -0.87 10.91
CA ALA A 157 -8.30 0.03 12.00
C ALA A 157 -8.86 -0.41 13.37
N ASN A 158 -9.94 -1.18 13.35
CA ASN A 158 -10.55 -1.79 14.55
C ASN A 158 -10.03 -3.19 14.87
N SER A 159 -8.97 -3.67 14.20
CA SER A 159 -8.46 -5.01 14.44
C SER A 159 -7.94 -5.18 15.88
N GLN A 160 -8.10 -6.39 16.42
CA GLN A 160 -7.63 -6.71 17.76
C GLN A 160 -6.10 -6.65 17.86
N GLY A 161 -5.57 -6.28 19.02
CA GLY A 161 -4.14 -6.24 19.31
C GLY A 161 -3.49 -4.86 19.10
N ARG A 162 -4.27 -3.84 18.69
CA ARG A 162 -3.81 -2.45 18.69
C ARG A 162 -3.91 -1.83 20.09
N SER A 163 -3.09 -0.82 20.35
CA SER A 163 -3.20 -0.05 21.60
C SER A 163 -4.58 0.63 21.71
N ALA A 164 -5.04 0.92 22.90
CA ALA A 164 -6.33 1.59 23.11
C ALA A 164 -6.36 3.00 22.46
N SER A 165 -5.21 3.68 22.36
CA SER A 165 -5.07 4.96 21.69
C SER A 165 -5.20 4.89 20.17
N ASP A 166 -4.86 3.73 19.57
CA ASP A 166 -4.82 3.54 18.13
C ASP A 166 -6.04 2.80 17.60
N GLN A 167 -6.86 2.25 18.50
CA GLN A 167 -8.08 1.52 18.13
C GLN A 167 -9.03 2.42 17.34
N GLY A 168 -9.45 1.95 16.19
CA GLY A 168 -10.34 2.67 15.27
C GLY A 168 -9.68 3.78 14.44
N LYS A 169 -8.40 4.08 14.65
CA LYS A 169 -7.69 5.10 13.88
C LYS A 169 -6.90 4.45 12.74
N PRO A 170 -7.00 4.94 11.50
CA PRO A 170 -6.07 4.56 10.44
C PRO A 170 -4.62 4.88 10.79
N GLY A 171 -3.68 4.24 10.14
CA GLY A 171 -2.25 4.52 10.33
C GLY A 171 -1.37 3.39 9.82
N THR A 172 -0.12 3.72 9.54
CA THR A 172 0.89 2.76 9.07
C THR A 172 1.95 2.56 10.15
N THR A 173 2.13 1.32 10.60
CA THR A 173 3.12 0.99 11.63
C THR A 173 3.99 -0.18 11.19
N GLY A 174 5.25 -0.16 11.58
CA GLY A 174 6.20 -1.23 11.32
C GLY A 174 6.67 -1.89 12.61
N VAL A 175 6.90 -3.19 12.54
CA VAL A 175 7.51 -3.97 13.62
C VAL A 175 8.65 -4.79 13.01
N THR A 176 9.83 -4.70 13.61
CA THR A 176 10.96 -5.56 13.25
C THR A 176 11.07 -6.68 14.29
N ASP A 177 11.08 -7.91 13.82
CA ASP A 177 11.21 -9.08 14.68
C ASP A 177 12.67 -9.34 15.12
N SER A 178 12.86 -10.36 15.97
CA SER A 178 14.19 -10.74 16.47
C SER A 178 15.16 -11.18 15.37
N ASP A 179 14.66 -11.58 14.22
CA ASP A 179 15.44 -12.04 13.08
C ASP A 179 15.77 -10.89 12.11
N GLY A 180 15.44 -9.65 12.50
CA GLY A 180 15.68 -8.44 11.73
C GLY A 180 14.70 -8.19 10.60
N LYS A 181 13.59 -8.97 10.53
CA LYS A 181 12.59 -8.83 9.48
C LYS A 181 11.56 -7.79 9.86
N THR A 182 11.32 -6.85 8.96
CA THR A 182 10.33 -5.78 9.16
C THR A 182 8.98 -6.16 8.53
N VAL A 183 7.93 -5.99 9.29
CA VAL A 183 6.54 -6.09 8.83
C VAL A 183 5.87 -4.73 8.99
N VAL A 184 5.45 -4.14 7.89
CA VAL A 184 4.71 -2.87 7.86
C VAL A 184 3.22 -3.17 7.66
N THR A 185 2.40 -2.73 8.60
CA THR A 185 0.94 -2.91 8.55
C THR A 185 0.25 -1.58 8.37
N MET A 186 -0.54 -1.49 7.31
CA MET A 186 -1.42 -0.36 7.01
C MET A 186 -2.79 -0.63 7.60
N TYR A 187 -3.14 0.06 8.67
CA TYR A 187 -4.45 -0.01 9.32
C TYR A 187 -5.37 0.99 8.64
N THR A 188 -6.43 0.50 8.05
CA THR A 188 -7.32 1.30 7.20
C THR A 188 -8.77 1.19 7.66
N GLU A 189 -9.51 2.25 7.43
CA GLU A 189 -10.97 2.18 7.49
C GLU A 189 -11.54 1.41 6.30
N SER A 190 -12.86 1.20 6.30
CA SER A 190 -13.55 0.48 5.22
C SER A 190 -13.58 1.25 3.90
N ASN A 191 -13.44 2.59 3.92
CA ASN A 191 -13.48 3.44 2.74
C ASN A 191 -12.19 3.36 1.88
N MET A 192 -12.30 3.76 0.61
CA MET A 192 -11.17 3.66 -0.31
C MET A 192 -10.18 4.81 -0.14
N GLY A 193 -10.63 5.99 0.25
CA GLY A 193 -9.78 7.15 0.48
C GLY A 193 -8.74 6.87 1.57
N SER A 194 -9.19 6.38 2.74
CA SER A 194 -8.29 5.95 3.83
C SER A 194 -7.30 4.87 3.38
N ARG A 195 -7.76 3.89 2.59
CA ARG A 195 -6.87 2.85 2.06
C ARG A 195 -5.80 3.39 1.14
N ILE A 196 -6.13 4.36 0.31
CA ILE A 196 -5.19 5.02 -0.60
C ILE A 196 -4.18 5.86 0.18
N HIS A 197 -4.64 6.57 1.22
CA HIS A 197 -3.80 7.35 2.13
C HIS A 197 -2.73 6.44 2.77
N GLU A 198 -3.14 5.38 3.44
CA GLU A 198 -2.22 4.46 4.11
C GLU A 198 -1.35 3.66 3.11
N THR A 199 -1.86 3.37 1.91
CA THR A 199 -1.05 2.76 0.85
C THR A 199 0.09 3.67 0.41
N ARG A 200 -0.12 5.00 0.36
CA ARG A 200 0.93 5.96 0.08
C ARG A 200 2.03 5.90 1.13
N HIS A 201 1.70 5.81 2.42
CA HIS A 201 2.69 5.63 3.48
C HIS A 201 3.45 4.30 3.38
N GLY A 202 2.78 3.22 2.99
CA GLY A 202 3.46 1.96 2.67
C GLY A 202 4.49 2.12 1.55
N GLY A 203 4.12 2.79 0.45
CA GLY A 203 5.02 3.09 -0.67
C GLY A 203 6.17 4.03 -0.28
N GLN A 204 5.89 5.04 0.54
CA GLN A 204 6.91 5.94 1.08
C GLN A 204 7.92 5.19 1.97
N HIS A 205 7.45 4.23 2.77
CA HIS A 205 8.35 3.39 3.56
C HIS A 205 9.25 2.53 2.66
N SER A 206 8.70 1.91 1.62
CA SER A 206 9.49 1.08 0.68
C SER A 206 10.57 1.87 -0.06
N ARG A 207 10.38 3.17 -0.23
CA ARG A 207 11.38 4.07 -0.83
C ARG A 207 12.29 4.76 0.19
N GLY A 208 12.12 4.49 1.49
CA GLY A 208 12.90 5.10 2.57
C GLY A 208 12.56 6.57 2.85
N GLU A 209 11.43 7.08 2.36
CA GLU A 209 10.97 8.46 2.60
C GLU A 209 10.45 8.65 4.03
N ILE A 210 9.91 7.59 4.62
CA ILE A 210 9.47 7.53 6.02
C ILE A 210 9.98 6.26 6.68
N ASN A 211 9.94 6.19 8.02
CA ASN A 211 10.23 4.97 8.75
C ASN A 211 9.03 4.57 9.62
N ALA A 212 8.28 3.57 9.18
CA ALA A 212 7.09 3.08 9.88
C ALA A 212 7.42 2.39 11.22
N VAL A 213 8.64 1.88 11.42
CA VAL A 213 9.08 1.22 12.67
C VAL A 213 9.31 2.25 13.76
N THR A 214 10.01 3.35 13.44
CA THR A 214 10.27 4.46 14.38
C THR A 214 9.14 5.49 14.38
N GLN A 215 8.11 5.28 13.54
CA GLN A 215 7.00 6.22 13.34
C GLN A 215 7.49 7.63 12.98
N SER A 216 8.58 7.74 12.24
CA SER A 216 9.07 9.00 11.73
C SER A 216 8.52 9.26 10.33
N SER A 217 7.87 10.41 10.17
CA SER A 217 7.33 10.89 8.92
C SER A 217 7.66 12.37 8.75
N SER A 218 7.48 12.91 7.57
CA SER A 218 7.62 14.34 7.28
C SER A 218 6.25 14.94 6.94
N VAL A 219 6.12 16.24 7.09
CA VAL A 219 4.90 16.96 6.66
C VAL A 219 4.65 16.74 5.18
N ASP A 220 5.70 16.69 4.36
CA ASP A 220 5.59 16.45 2.92
C ASP A 220 5.07 15.04 2.61
N ALA A 221 5.41 14.05 3.42
CA ALA A 221 4.87 12.70 3.30
C ALA A 221 3.36 12.67 3.54
N GLU A 222 2.89 13.39 4.56
CA GLU A 222 1.46 13.55 4.86
C GLU A 222 0.74 14.34 3.75
N VAL A 223 1.32 15.44 3.26
CA VAL A 223 0.78 16.18 2.10
C VAL A 223 0.57 15.25 0.92
N SER A 224 1.55 14.38 0.63
CA SER A 224 1.46 13.39 -0.46
C SER A 224 0.35 12.37 -0.21
N ALA A 225 0.18 11.89 1.02
CA ALA A 225 -0.87 10.92 1.37
C ALA A 225 -2.27 11.54 1.27
N TYR A 226 -2.47 12.77 1.75
CA TYR A 226 -3.75 13.49 1.58
C TYR A 226 -4.03 13.85 0.12
N ARG A 227 -3.04 14.17 -0.70
CA ARG A 227 -3.20 14.35 -2.14
C ARG A 227 -3.67 13.08 -2.82
N ALA A 228 -3.11 11.93 -2.44
CA ALA A 228 -3.55 10.63 -2.94
C ALA A 228 -5.01 10.34 -2.55
N GLN A 229 -5.39 10.57 -1.28
CA GLN A 229 -6.77 10.42 -0.80
C GLN A 229 -7.73 11.34 -1.56
N TYR A 230 -7.45 12.63 -1.63
CA TYR A 230 -8.25 13.60 -2.38
C TYR A 230 -8.43 13.19 -3.84
N SER A 231 -7.38 12.67 -4.45
CA SER A 231 -7.42 12.27 -5.87
C SER A 231 -8.43 11.17 -6.13
N TRP A 232 -8.70 10.35 -5.13
CA TRP A 232 -9.79 9.37 -5.17
C TRP A 232 -11.15 10.00 -4.85
N ASP A 233 -11.28 10.69 -3.72
CA ASP A 233 -12.56 11.18 -3.18
C ASP A 233 -13.09 12.40 -3.95
N GLY A 234 -12.20 13.25 -4.46
CA GLY A 234 -12.53 14.47 -5.20
C GLY A 234 -12.83 15.69 -4.32
N SER A 235 -12.90 15.49 -3.03
CA SER A 235 -13.01 16.52 -2.00
C SER A 235 -12.50 15.95 -0.67
N LEU A 236 -12.03 16.79 0.22
CA LEU A 236 -11.73 16.43 1.60
C LEU A 236 -12.36 17.47 2.53
N GLN A 237 -12.72 16.99 3.71
CA GLN A 237 -13.21 17.85 4.78
C GLN A 237 -12.44 17.52 6.05
N TYR A 238 -11.99 18.52 6.78
CA TYR A 238 -11.33 18.34 8.06
C TYR A 238 -11.72 19.46 9.04
N MET A 239 -11.55 19.19 10.32
CA MET A 239 -11.70 20.20 11.37
C MET A 239 -10.31 20.70 11.78
N THR A 240 -10.16 22.01 11.89
CA THR A 240 -8.99 22.59 12.53
C THR A 240 -9.08 22.39 14.03
N HIS A 241 -7.97 22.07 14.67
CA HIS A 241 -7.90 21.90 16.12
C HIS A 241 -7.40 23.18 16.80
N ASN A 242 -7.80 23.38 18.06
CA ASN A 242 -7.16 24.38 18.91
C ASN A 242 -5.69 24.03 19.10
N PHE A 243 -4.80 24.92 18.67
CA PHE A 243 -3.37 24.68 18.69
C PHE A 243 -2.82 24.83 20.11
N ASP A 244 -2.01 23.84 20.50
CA ASP A 244 -1.13 24.03 21.65
C ASP A 244 0.03 25.00 21.32
N GLN A 245 0.78 25.38 22.36
CA GLN A 245 1.91 26.31 22.23
C GLN A 245 2.98 25.80 21.26
N ASN A 246 3.13 24.49 21.11
CA ASN A 246 4.12 23.87 20.22
C ASN A 246 3.71 24.03 18.76
N THR A 247 2.43 23.85 18.44
CA THR A 247 1.91 24.05 17.07
C THR A 247 2.02 25.51 16.64
N ILE A 248 1.70 26.46 17.54
CA ILE A 248 1.88 27.91 17.31
C ILE A 248 3.36 28.20 17.02
N PHE A 249 4.27 27.66 17.82
CA PHE A 249 5.71 27.86 17.64
C PHE A 249 6.20 27.32 16.32
N ASN A 250 5.76 26.12 15.95
CA ASN A 250 6.15 25.48 14.70
C ASN A 250 5.66 26.25 13.47
N ARG A 251 4.44 26.79 13.52
CA ARG A 251 3.92 27.65 12.44
C ARG A 251 4.72 28.94 12.31
N ALA A 252 5.04 29.60 13.43
CA ALA A 252 5.88 30.78 13.42
C ALA A 252 7.28 30.50 12.85
N LEU A 253 7.88 29.36 13.20
CA LEU A 253 9.19 28.93 12.70
C LEU A 253 9.19 28.69 11.19
N LEU A 254 8.07 28.21 10.64
CA LEU A 254 7.91 27.95 9.21
C LEU A 254 7.32 29.13 8.43
N ASN A 255 7.12 30.30 9.06
CA ASN A 255 6.45 31.47 8.49
C ASN A 255 5.06 31.17 7.91
N LEU A 256 4.31 30.30 8.53
CA LEU A 256 2.99 29.89 8.09
C LEU A 256 1.88 30.71 8.75
N GLN A 257 0.80 30.98 8.01
CA GLN A 257 -0.37 31.66 8.56
C GLN A 257 -1.06 30.82 9.64
N GLN A 258 -1.60 31.48 10.67
CA GLN A 258 -2.48 30.84 11.63
C GLN A 258 -3.84 30.59 10.96
N SER A 259 -4.32 29.34 11.06
CA SER A 259 -5.69 29.04 10.68
C SER A 259 -6.65 29.33 11.84
N PRO A 260 -7.90 29.68 11.55
CA PRO A 260 -8.90 29.87 12.61
C PRO A 260 -9.07 28.57 13.41
N SER A 261 -9.14 28.68 14.73
CA SER A 261 -9.43 27.55 15.62
C SER A 261 -10.86 27.05 15.40
N GLU A 262 -11.04 25.72 15.45
CA GLU A 262 -12.35 25.05 15.41
C GLU A 262 -13.22 25.39 14.19
N ALA A 263 -12.62 25.45 13.01
CA ALA A 263 -13.34 25.63 11.75
C ALA A 263 -13.39 24.33 10.95
N VAL A 264 -14.49 24.09 10.26
CA VAL A 264 -14.61 23.03 9.26
C VAL A 264 -14.10 23.57 7.93
N ILE A 265 -13.05 22.97 7.42
CA ILE A 265 -12.42 23.36 6.15
C ILE A 265 -12.77 22.32 5.07
N ASN A 266 -13.23 22.82 3.92
CA ASN A 266 -13.52 22.02 2.75
C ASN A 266 -12.43 22.22 1.69
N ILE A 267 -11.82 21.12 1.26
CA ILE A 267 -10.81 21.10 0.19
C ILE A 267 -11.47 20.62 -1.09
N ASN A 268 -11.48 21.49 -2.11
CA ASN A 268 -12.07 21.24 -3.42
C ASN A 268 -11.04 21.35 -4.56
N SER A 269 -9.77 21.46 -4.23
CA SER A 269 -8.65 21.47 -5.18
C SER A 269 -7.43 20.81 -4.56
N ILE A 270 -6.70 20.02 -5.34
CA ILE A 270 -5.47 19.37 -4.91
C ILE A 270 -4.39 20.37 -4.47
N ASN A 271 -4.41 21.59 -5.03
CA ASN A 271 -3.45 22.65 -4.71
C ASN A 271 -3.65 23.24 -3.30
N ASN A 272 -4.82 23.02 -2.71
CA ASN A 272 -5.10 23.42 -1.32
C ASN A 272 -4.61 22.40 -0.30
N ILE A 273 -4.11 21.23 -0.77
CA ILE A 273 -3.46 20.23 0.07
C ILE A 273 -1.98 20.56 0.13
N ASN A 274 -1.61 21.20 1.22
CA ASN A 274 -0.27 21.73 1.46
C ASN A 274 0.11 21.59 2.93
N THR A 275 1.28 22.06 3.27
CA THR A 275 1.83 22.05 4.64
C THR A 275 0.89 22.69 5.67
N ASN A 276 0.22 23.79 5.33
CA ASN A 276 -0.73 24.42 6.25
C ASN A 276 -1.90 23.51 6.61
N MET A 277 -2.51 22.87 5.60
CA MET A 277 -3.60 21.92 5.82
C MET A 277 -3.18 20.80 6.76
N VAL A 278 -2.01 20.19 6.52
CA VAL A 278 -1.52 19.07 7.33
C VAL A 278 -1.25 19.53 8.77
N LEU A 279 -0.68 20.71 8.96
CA LEU A 279 -0.48 21.28 10.29
C LEU A 279 -1.79 21.65 11.00
N ASP A 280 -2.86 21.95 10.25
CA ASP A 280 -4.18 22.22 10.82
C ASP A 280 -4.89 20.96 11.32
N ILE A 281 -4.61 19.80 10.69
CA ILE A 281 -5.23 18.51 11.03
C ILE A 281 -4.52 17.84 12.21
N GLY A 282 -3.21 17.98 12.33
CA GLY A 282 -2.37 17.18 13.22
C GLY A 282 -1.71 17.91 14.38
N GLU A 283 -1.47 17.19 15.47
CA GLU A 283 -0.54 17.57 16.51
C GLU A 283 0.88 17.21 16.07
N PHE A 284 1.73 18.21 15.84
CA PHE A 284 3.12 18.01 15.44
C PHE A 284 4.06 18.22 16.60
N TYR A 285 4.87 17.21 16.90
CA TYR A 285 5.98 17.32 17.83
C TYR A 285 7.27 17.62 17.07
N THR A 286 7.90 18.74 17.36
CA THR A 286 9.28 18.97 16.93
C THR A 286 10.22 18.44 17.99
N ASP A 287 11.14 17.55 17.62
CA ASP A 287 12.27 17.25 18.48
C ASP A 287 13.17 18.48 18.58
N ARG A 288 13.19 19.09 19.77
CA ARG A 288 14.03 20.26 20.06
C ARG A 288 15.54 19.97 20.01
N SER A 289 15.94 18.70 20.00
CA SER A 289 17.34 18.29 20.03
C SER A 289 17.99 18.29 18.64
N SER A 290 17.22 18.20 17.56
CA SER A 290 17.71 18.22 16.19
C SER A 290 17.49 19.59 15.55
N ARG A 291 18.54 20.36 15.34
CA ARG A 291 18.50 21.61 14.53
C ARG A 291 18.26 21.36 13.03
N ASN A 292 17.85 20.17 12.64
CA ASN A 292 17.44 19.82 11.29
C ASN A 292 15.95 20.08 11.11
N LEU A 293 15.63 21.24 10.53
CA LEU A 293 14.29 21.74 10.20
C LEU A 293 13.48 20.86 9.22
N GLY A 294 13.93 19.67 8.90
CA GLY A 294 13.32 18.80 7.91
C GLY A 294 12.70 17.51 8.43
N THR A 295 12.91 17.14 9.70
CA THR A 295 12.40 15.88 10.24
C THR A 295 11.45 16.15 11.39
N TYR A 296 10.16 15.98 11.14
CA TYR A 296 9.13 16.05 12.17
C TYR A 296 8.73 14.64 12.56
N VAL A 297 8.68 14.34 13.86
CA VAL A 297 8.01 13.14 14.36
C VAL A 297 6.52 13.45 14.34
N VAL A 298 5.81 12.89 13.38
CA VAL A 298 4.36 12.98 13.29
C VAL A 298 3.83 11.66 13.84
N PRO A 299 2.98 11.64 14.87
CA PRO A 299 2.14 10.47 15.09
C PRO A 299 1.35 10.26 13.80
N ILE A 300 1.46 9.09 13.19
CA ILE A 300 0.71 8.74 11.98
C ILE A 300 -0.75 8.52 12.40
N TYR A 301 -1.43 9.58 12.78
CA TYR A 301 -2.86 9.60 13.08
C TYR A 301 -3.53 10.41 11.98
N SER A 302 -4.27 9.73 11.10
CA SER A 302 -5.22 10.44 10.28
C SER A 302 -6.30 11.03 11.19
N ALA A 303 -6.51 12.33 11.12
CA ALA A 303 -7.70 12.91 11.67
C ALA A 303 -8.91 12.22 11.03
N GLY A 304 -9.81 11.69 11.86
CA GLY A 304 -10.97 10.96 11.38
C GLY A 304 -11.72 11.79 10.34
N THR A 305 -11.91 11.23 9.15
CA THR A 305 -12.82 11.78 8.17
C THR A 305 -14.21 11.81 8.81
N ILE A 306 -14.82 12.98 8.85
CA ILE A 306 -16.21 13.11 9.29
C ILE A 306 -17.06 12.37 8.25
N ASP A 307 -17.66 11.25 8.66
CA ASP A 307 -18.59 10.51 7.83
C ASP A 307 -19.84 11.38 7.60
N ASN A 308 -20.02 11.89 6.38
CA ASN A 308 -21.25 12.57 5.94
C ASN A 308 -22.35 11.55 5.60
N ASN A 309 -22.71 10.68 6.57
CA ASN A 309 -23.93 9.89 6.50
C ASN A 309 -24.85 10.31 7.66
N ASN A 310 -25.59 11.37 7.44
CA ASN A 310 -26.92 11.64 7.99
C ASN A 310 -27.76 12.33 6.94
#